data_9c1d090c85dcfa5796e8e09ded073e97
#
_entry.id   9c1d090c85dcfa5796e8e09ded073e97
#
_cell.length_a   1.000
_cell.length_b   1.000
_cell.length_c   1.000
_cell.angle_alpha   90.00
_cell.angle_beta   90.00
_cell.angle_gamma   90.00
#
_symmetry.space_group_name_H-M   'P 1'
#
loop_
_entity.id
_entity.type
_entity.pdbx_description
1 polymer ?
#
loop_
_entity_poly.entity_id
_entity_poly.type
_entity_poly.pdbx_seq_one_letter_code
_entity_poly.pdbx_strand_id
1 'polypeptide(L)'
;MLKITEPKKVLCIHDLSGVGRCSLAVILPVLSVMGIQPVALPTVVLSTHTGGFGTPARLDGCAYGEAALEHYRELGLSFDCIYTGYLGGEEQIALAEKAFDLWPSAYKVVDPVMGDNGKAYSTVTPAFIDRMRQLCRRADLILPNATEAGLLLEKELPAQLDEEGARALADELAASLTPNVVVTGLQLDKYIACAGAGRDRFVVKKLHIARSFPGTGDLYGAVLIGSLIQGNALSAAADNAAEFVALAIQKTPCDQDTRFGVWFEPLLPRLCPMREE
;
A
#
# COMPACT_ATOMS: atom_id res chain seq x y z
N MET A 1 12.96 34.29 2.71
CA MET A 1 13.60 33.15 2.06
C MET A 1 12.91 31.89 2.59
N LEU A 2 12.15 31.19 1.77
CA LEU A 2 11.56 29.88 2.13
C LEU A 2 12.69 28.93 2.51
N LYS A 3 12.73 28.44 3.75
CA LYS A 3 13.60 27.34 4.13
C LYS A 3 13.03 26.05 3.51
N ILE A 4 13.58 25.66 2.36
CA ILE A 4 13.30 24.34 1.80
C ILE A 4 14.12 23.35 2.62
N THR A 5 13.47 22.51 3.39
CA THR A 5 14.09 21.36 4.07
C THR A 5 14.26 20.20 3.09
N GLU A 6 15.26 19.36 3.30
CA GLU A 6 15.42 18.15 2.48
C GLU A 6 14.15 17.29 2.55
N PRO A 7 13.58 16.87 1.41
CA PRO A 7 12.41 16.00 1.41
C PRO A 7 12.69 14.68 2.13
N LYS A 8 11.71 14.17 2.86
CA LYS A 8 11.73 12.81 3.40
C LYS A 8 11.79 11.80 2.26
N LYS A 9 12.52 10.69 2.44
CA LYS A 9 12.75 9.68 1.43
C LYS A 9 11.98 8.40 1.76
N VAL A 10 11.22 7.87 0.79
CA VAL A 10 10.52 6.59 0.90
C VAL A 10 11.07 5.63 -0.15
N LEU A 11 11.67 4.53 0.29
CA LEU A 11 12.04 3.43 -0.59
C LEU A 11 10.79 2.60 -0.90
N CYS A 12 10.36 2.59 -2.15
CA CYS A 12 9.13 1.95 -2.62
C CYS A 12 9.50 0.65 -3.37
N ILE A 13 9.26 -0.51 -2.74
CA ILE A 13 9.55 -1.85 -3.29
C ILE A 13 8.24 -2.45 -3.80
N HIS A 14 7.92 -2.20 -5.06
CA HIS A 14 6.68 -2.61 -5.72
C HIS A 14 6.93 -2.94 -7.19
N ASP A 15 5.93 -3.54 -7.87
CA ASP A 15 5.97 -3.63 -9.31
C ASP A 15 5.79 -2.25 -9.99
N LEU A 16 6.21 -2.18 -11.25
CA LEU A 16 5.93 -1.06 -12.13
C LEU A 16 5.14 -1.53 -13.33
N SER A 17 3.88 -1.18 -13.39
CA SER A 17 3.01 -1.44 -14.53
C SER A 17 2.98 -0.23 -15.48
N GLY A 18 3.32 -0.44 -16.77
CA GLY A 18 3.39 0.63 -17.77
C GLY A 18 2.03 1.20 -18.12
N VAL A 19 1.01 0.34 -18.22
CA VAL A 19 -0.38 0.74 -18.45
C VAL A 19 -1.25 0.26 -17.29
N GLY A 20 -2.13 1.14 -16.85
CA GLY A 20 -2.96 1.00 -15.66
C GLY A 20 -2.42 1.80 -14.47
N ARG A 21 -3.34 2.23 -13.61
CA ARG A 21 -3.03 3.05 -12.43
C ARG A 21 -2.94 2.17 -11.22
N CYS A 22 -1.77 1.55 -11.02
CA CYS A 22 -1.46 0.70 -9.85
C CYS A 22 0.03 0.79 -9.50
N SER A 23 0.38 0.31 -8.33
CA SER A 23 1.74 0.15 -7.84
C SER A 23 2.60 1.42 -8.00
N LEU A 24 3.86 1.33 -8.46
CA LEU A 24 4.75 2.49 -8.60
C LEU A 24 4.19 3.61 -9.48
N ALA A 25 3.38 3.28 -10.50
CA ALA A 25 2.75 4.30 -11.36
C ALA A 25 1.79 5.23 -10.59
N VAL A 26 1.24 4.78 -9.48
CA VAL A 26 0.39 5.58 -8.56
C VAL A 26 1.22 6.15 -7.41
N ILE A 27 2.07 5.34 -6.79
CA ILE A 27 2.81 5.70 -5.58
C ILE A 27 3.76 6.88 -5.83
N LEU A 28 4.50 6.85 -6.95
CA LEU A 28 5.49 7.88 -7.26
C LEU A 28 4.88 9.29 -7.40
N PRO A 29 3.86 9.54 -8.24
CA PRO A 29 3.27 10.86 -8.36
C PRO A 29 2.56 11.33 -7.08
N VAL A 30 1.90 10.42 -6.34
CA VAL A 30 1.21 10.75 -5.09
C VAL A 30 2.20 11.21 -4.03
N LEU A 31 3.23 10.44 -3.72
CA LEU A 31 4.23 10.85 -2.73
C LEU A 31 4.99 12.12 -3.16
N SER A 32 5.31 12.25 -4.45
CA SER A 32 6.01 13.43 -4.98
C SER A 32 5.20 14.71 -4.78
N VAL A 33 3.88 14.69 -5.08
CA VAL A 33 3.03 15.87 -4.89
C VAL A 33 2.83 16.22 -3.41
N MET A 34 2.94 15.23 -2.52
CA MET A 34 2.93 15.42 -1.06
C MET A 34 4.26 15.94 -0.51
N GLY A 35 5.24 16.28 -1.36
CA GLY A 35 6.53 16.83 -0.94
C GLY A 35 7.54 15.79 -0.45
N ILE A 36 7.34 14.52 -0.77
CA ILE A 36 8.19 13.40 -0.38
C ILE A 36 8.96 12.93 -1.61
N GLN A 37 10.20 12.48 -1.42
CA GLN A 37 10.99 11.84 -2.46
C GLN A 37 10.74 10.32 -2.46
N PRO A 38 9.92 9.77 -3.38
CA PRO A 38 9.83 8.34 -3.54
C PRO A 38 11.04 7.83 -4.31
N VAL A 39 11.65 6.76 -3.82
CA VAL A 39 12.76 6.06 -4.48
C VAL A 39 12.24 4.71 -4.95
N ALA A 40 12.12 4.56 -6.28
CA ALA A 40 11.55 3.36 -6.88
C ALA A 40 12.55 2.20 -6.86
N LEU A 41 12.10 1.04 -6.35
CA LEU A 41 12.77 -0.25 -6.48
C LEU A 41 11.79 -1.25 -7.09
N PRO A 42 11.73 -1.36 -8.43
CA PRO A 42 10.76 -2.23 -9.08
C PRO A 42 11.10 -3.70 -8.85
N THR A 43 10.16 -4.45 -8.29
CA THR A 43 10.22 -5.92 -8.11
C THR A 43 10.05 -6.64 -9.45
N VAL A 44 9.21 -6.08 -10.31
CA VAL A 44 8.99 -6.50 -11.69
C VAL A 44 8.50 -5.30 -12.51
N VAL A 45 8.90 -5.23 -13.78
CA VAL A 45 8.33 -4.26 -14.73
C VAL A 45 7.38 -5.01 -15.66
N LEU A 46 6.16 -4.53 -15.75
CA LEU A 46 5.08 -5.12 -16.54
C LEU A 46 4.61 -4.12 -17.60
N SER A 47 4.27 -4.61 -18.82
CA SER A 47 3.66 -3.74 -19.83
C SER A 47 2.28 -3.23 -19.43
N THR A 48 1.51 -4.06 -18.68
CA THR A 48 0.23 -3.72 -18.04
C THR A 48 0.17 -4.45 -16.70
N HIS A 49 -0.68 -4.02 -15.78
CA HIS A 49 -0.99 -4.88 -14.64
C HIS A 49 -1.71 -6.17 -15.08
N THR A 50 -1.79 -7.16 -14.20
CA THR A 50 -2.31 -8.50 -14.52
C THR A 50 -3.83 -8.60 -14.54
N GLY A 51 -4.55 -7.55 -14.14
CA GLY A 51 -6.00 -7.54 -14.03
C GLY A 51 -6.72 -7.22 -15.35
N GLY A 52 -7.05 -8.24 -16.16
CA GLY A 52 -7.96 -8.10 -17.29
C GLY A 52 -7.35 -7.64 -18.62
N PHE A 53 -6.02 -7.51 -18.73
CA PHE A 53 -5.30 -7.16 -19.97
C PHE A 53 -4.61 -8.33 -20.67
N GLY A 54 -4.87 -9.57 -20.21
CA GLY A 54 -4.18 -10.75 -20.71
C GLY A 54 -2.80 -10.92 -20.06
N THR A 55 -1.85 -11.53 -20.80
CA THR A 55 -0.50 -11.78 -20.30
C THR A 55 0.42 -10.62 -20.64
N PRO A 56 0.91 -9.83 -19.65
CA PRO A 56 1.81 -8.72 -19.90
C PRO A 56 3.22 -9.20 -20.29
N ALA A 57 3.93 -8.36 -21.06
CA ALA A 57 5.39 -8.48 -21.13
C ALA A 57 5.97 -8.23 -19.74
N ARG A 58 6.99 -8.99 -19.35
CA ARG A 58 7.55 -8.99 -18.00
C ARG A 58 9.08 -8.89 -18.04
N LEU A 59 9.61 -8.02 -17.17
CA LEU A 59 11.02 -7.95 -16.84
C LEU A 59 11.18 -8.13 -15.34
N ASP A 60 11.87 -9.17 -14.92
CA ASP A 60 12.14 -9.44 -13.50
C ASP A 60 13.11 -8.40 -12.93
N GLY A 61 12.81 -7.89 -11.73
CA GLY A 61 13.57 -6.84 -11.07
C GLY A 61 14.52 -7.32 -9.96
N CYS A 62 14.59 -8.61 -9.63
CA CYS A 62 15.34 -9.10 -8.47
C CYS A 62 16.83 -8.78 -8.55
N ALA A 63 17.50 -9.15 -9.65
CA ALA A 63 18.93 -8.90 -9.82
C ALA A 63 19.25 -7.39 -9.80
N TYR A 64 18.40 -6.58 -10.43
CA TYR A 64 18.50 -5.12 -10.34
C TYR A 64 18.31 -4.63 -8.91
N GLY A 65 17.29 -5.13 -8.21
CA GLY A 65 16.98 -4.74 -6.84
C GLY A 65 18.13 -5.01 -5.88
N GLU A 66 18.76 -6.20 -5.99
CA GLU A 66 19.94 -6.56 -5.20
C GLU A 66 21.11 -5.59 -5.43
N ALA A 67 21.42 -5.30 -6.69
CA ALA A 67 22.49 -4.37 -7.05
C ALA A 67 22.16 -2.92 -6.62
N ALA A 68 20.89 -2.51 -6.75
CA ALA A 68 20.46 -1.17 -6.37
C ALA A 68 20.55 -0.95 -4.85
N LEU A 69 20.10 -1.92 -4.04
CA LEU A 69 20.20 -1.83 -2.57
C LEU A 69 21.67 -1.70 -2.12
N GLU A 70 22.57 -2.47 -2.72
CA GLU A 70 24.01 -2.39 -2.42
C GLU A 70 24.56 -1.02 -2.82
N HIS A 71 24.26 -0.54 -4.02
CA HIS A 71 24.67 0.78 -4.46
C HIS A 71 24.15 1.91 -3.57
N TYR A 72 22.89 1.84 -3.13
CA TYR A 72 22.33 2.83 -2.19
C TYR A 72 23.07 2.82 -0.84
N ARG A 73 23.43 1.62 -0.37
CA ARG A 73 24.26 1.46 0.84
C ARG A 73 25.65 2.09 0.67
N GLU A 74 26.32 1.84 -0.46
CA GLU A 74 27.63 2.42 -0.77
C GLU A 74 27.60 3.94 -0.88
N LEU A 75 26.50 4.50 -1.39
CA LEU A 75 26.27 5.95 -1.44
C LEU A 75 25.94 6.56 -0.07
N GLY A 76 25.79 5.75 1.00
CA GLY A 76 25.41 6.20 2.33
C GLY A 76 23.99 6.77 2.39
N LEU A 77 23.08 6.32 1.51
CA LEU A 77 21.70 6.79 1.53
C LEU A 77 20.97 6.30 2.78
N SER A 78 20.07 7.14 3.29
CA SER A 78 19.13 6.81 4.35
C SER A 78 17.70 7.01 3.84
N PHE A 79 16.78 6.21 4.39
CA PHE A 79 15.36 6.30 4.10
C PHE A 79 14.57 6.54 5.39
N ASP A 80 13.57 7.42 5.33
CA ASP A 80 12.65 7.65 6.44
C ASP A 80 11.59 6.54 6.53
N CYS A 81 11.24 5.94 5.38
CA CYS A 81 10.30 4.84 5.29
C CYS A 81 10.71 3.85 4.18
N ILE A 82 10.40 2.58 4.40
CA ILE A 82 10.43 1.53 3.38
C ILE A 82 8.99 1.05 3.21
N TYR A 83 8.46 1.14 2.01
CA TYR A 83 7.11 0.72 1.67
C TYR A 83 7.15 -0.41 0.65
N THR A 84 6.60 -1.58 1.01
CA THR A 84 6.51 -2.74 0.13
C THR A 84 5.07 -3.01 -0.26
N GLY A 85 4.85 -3.47 -1.48
CA GLY A 85 3.55 -3.91 -1.98
C GLY A 85 3.64 -5.25 -2.70
N TYR A 86 3.28 -5.31 -3.99
CA TYR A 86 3.31 -6.57 -4.71
C TYR A 86 4.74 -7.14 -4.83
N LEU A 87 4.94 -8.27 -4.14
CA LEU A 87 6.15 -9.07 -4.16
C LEU A 87 5.81 -10.39 -4.89
N GLY A 88 6.15 -10.49 -6.15
CA GLY A 88 5.69 -11.57 -7.04
C GLY A 88 6.25 -12.97 -6.76
N GLY A 89 7.10 -13.14 -5.73
CA GLY A 89 7.71 -14.40 -5.32
C GLY A 89 8.58 -14.26 -4.07
N GLU A 90 9.12 -15.38 -3.60
CA GLU A 90 9.93 -15.43 -2.37
C GLU A 90 11.24 -14.64 -2.48
N GLU A 91 11.82 -14.53 -3.69
CA GLU A 91 13.04 -13.75 -3.92
C GLU A 91 12.79 -12.25 -3.68
N GLN A 92 11.61 -11.72 -4.06
CA GLN A 92 11.24 -10.34 -3.80
C GLN A 92 10.93 -10.09 -2.31
N ILE A 93 10.42 -11.10 -1.60
CA ILE A 93 10.30 -11.03 -0.13
C ILE A 93 11.70 -10.92 0.50
N ALA A 94 12.65 -11.75 0.06
CA ALA A 94 14.04 -11.67 0.53
C ALA A 94 14.69 -10.31 0.25
N LEU A 95 14.38 -9.70 -0.91
CA LEU A 95 14.83 -8.35 -1.24
C LEU A 95 14.29 -7.29 -0.25
N ALA A 96 13.00 -7.40 0.11
CA ALA A 96 12.40 -6.53 1.11
C ALA A 96 13.02 -6.72 2.50
N GLU A 97 13.24 -7.98 2.92
CA GLU A 97 13.93 -8.30 4.17
C GLU A 97 15.34 -7.71 4.22
N LYS A 98 16.11 -7.83 3.13
CA LYS A 98 17.43 -7.20 2.99
C LYS A 98 17.38 -5.68 3.13
N ALA A 99 16.39 -5.03 2.51
CA ALA A 99 16.21 -3.59 2.69
C ALA A 99 15.92 -3.22 4.16
N PHE A 100 15.12 -4.03 4.88
CA PHE A 100 14.86 -3.82 6.30
C PHE A 100 16.12 -3.98 7.16
N ASP A 101 17.03 -4.89 6.78
CA ASP A 101 18.31 -5.09 7.47
C ASP A 101 19.28 -3.94 7.19
N LEU A 102 19.35 -3.44 5.97
CA LEU A 102 20.24 -2.34 5.58
C LEU A 102 19.83 -1.00 6.21
N TRP A 103 18.53 -0.75 6.38
CA TRP A 103 18.01 0.48 6.98
C TRP A 103 17.08 0.19 8.17
N PRO A 104 17.65 -0.29 9.30
CA PRO A 104 16.84 -0.71 10.45
C PRO A 104 16.06 0.44 11.11
N SER A 105 16.50 1.68 10.94
CA SER A 105 15.84 2.88 11.49
C SER A 105 14.70 3.40 10.64
N ALA A 106 14.56 2.94 9.39
CA ALA A 106 13.46 3.32 8.52
C ALA A 106 12.13 2.77 9.05
N TYR A 107 11.05 3.55 8.97
CA TYR A 107 9.70 3.07 9.28
C TYR A 107 9.24 2.08 8.21
N LYS A 108 8.92 0.86 8.58
CA LYS A 108 8.61 -0.24 7.67
C LYS A 108 7.12 -0.41 7.51
N VAL A 109 6.64 -0.23 6.29
CA VAL A 109 5.23 -0.44 5.92
C VAL A 109 5.15 -1.59 4.93
N VAL A 110 4.33 -2.59 5.26
CA VAL A 110 4.07 -3.74 4.38
C VAL A 110 2.60 -3.74 3.97
N ASP A 111 2.38 -3.60 2.68
CA ASP A 111 1.11 -3.97 2.04
C ASP A 111 1.25 -5.42 1.57
N PRO A 112 0.60 -6.39 2.25
CA PRO A 112 0.86 -7.80 2.03
C PRO A 112 0.05 -8.35 0.86
N VAL A 113 0.30 -7.80 -0.34
CA VAL A 113 -0.48 -8.07 -1.56
C VAL A 113 -0.46 -9.56 -1.91
N MET A 114 -1.53 -10.27 -1.56
CA MET A 114 -1.69 -11.72 -1.77
C MET A 114 -3.02 -12.11 -2.41
N GLY A 115 -4.01 -11.24 -2.41
CA GLY A 115 -5.34 -11.57 -2.92
C GLY A 115 -6.34 -10.44 -2.78
N ASP A 116 -7.50 -10.63 -3.39
CA ASP A 116 -8.60 -9.68 -3.32
C ASP A 116 -9.94 -10.39 -3.53
N ASN A 117 -11.04 -9.77 -3.09
CA ASN A 117 -12.41 -10.29 -3.24
C ASN A 117 -12.58 -11.76 -2.75
N GLY A 118 -11.96 -12.09 -1.61
CA GLY A 118 -12.03 -13.42 -0.99
C GLY A 118 -11.18 -14.49 -1.66
N LYS A 119 -10.30 -14.14 -2.61
CA LYS A 119 -9.47 -15.10 -3.35
C LYS A 119 -8.00 -14.71 -3.34
N ALA A 120 -7.14 -15.67 -3.01
CA ALA A 120 -5.70 -15.52 -3.22
C ALA A 120 -5.38 -15.45 -4.73
N TYR A 121 -4.35 -14.68 -5.08
CA TYR A 121 -3.84 -14.68 -6.45
C TYR A 121 -3.21 -16.03 -6.82
N SER A 122 -3.22 -16.39 -8.09
CA SER A 122 -2.74 -17.69 -8.59
C SER A 122 -1.26 -17.97 -8.30
N THR A 123 -0.48 -16.94 -8.05
CA THR A 123 0.95 -17.05 -7.70
C THR A 123 1.19 -17.25 -6.21
N VAL A 124 0.18 -17.09 -5.36
CA VAL A 124 0.29 -17.17 -3.91
C VAL A 124 0.15 -18.62 -3.45
N THR A 125 1.22 -19.15 -2.88
CA THR A 125 1.29 -20.50 -2.30
C THR A 125 1.23 -20.43 -0.78
N PRO A 126 0.94 -21.54 -0.06
CA PRO A 126 1.04 -21.56 1.40
C PRO A 126 2.43 -21.11 1.91
N ALA A 127 3.50 -21.53 1.26
CA ALA A 127 4.86 -21.10 1.61
C ALA A 127 5.06 -19.59 1.44
N PHE A 128 4.50 -19.00 0.37
CA PHE A 128 4.52 -17.55 0.17
C PHE A 128 3.76 -16.81 1.29
N ILE A 129 2.59 -17.31 1.70
CA ILE A 129 1.81 -16.71 2.82
C ILE A 129 2.62 -16.74 4.11
N ASP A 130 3.30 -17.87 4.42
CA ASP A 130 4.14 -17.97 5.59
C ASP A 130 5.32 -16.99 5.57
N ARG A 131 5.97 -16.83 4.43
CA ARG A 131 7.04 -15.85 4.25
C ARG A 131 6.53 -14.42 4.38
N MET A 132 5.37 -14.10 3.78
CA MET A 132 4.73 -12.78 3.91
C MET A 132 4.37 -12.49 5.37
N ARG A 133 3.85 -13.48 6.11
CA ARG A 133 3.56 -13.35 7.54
C ARG A 133 4.82 -13.03 8.35
N GLN A 134 5.97 -13.64 8.01
CA GLN A 134 7.25 -13.33 8.63
C GLN A 134 7.70 -11.89 8.32
N LEU A 135 7.54 -11.44 7.08
CA LEU A 135 7.84 -10.06 6.70
C LEU A 135 6.95 -9.07 7.45
N CYS A 136 5.64 -9.35 7.58
CA CYS A 136 4.70 -8.54 8.35
C CYS A 136 5.10 -8.39 9.81
N ARG A 137 5.67 -9.43 10.44
CA ARG A 137 6.17 -9.36 11.83
C ARG A 137 7.37 -8.43 12.00
N ARG A 138 8.04 -8.08 10.92
CA ARG A 138 9.18 -7.14 10.92
C ARG A 138 8.75 -5.70 10.58
N ALA A 139 7.49 -5.50 10.23
CA ALA A 139 6.94 -4.19 9.88
C ALA A 139 6.57 -3.37 11.12
N ASP A 140 6.58 -2.05 10.98
CA ASP A 140 6.02 -1.11 11.95
C ASP A 140 4.51 -0.87 11.70
N LEU A 141 4.06 -1.10 10.45
CA LEU A 141 2.67 -0.99 10.02
C LEU A 141 2.39 -1.99 8.90
N ILE A 142 1.23 -2.65 8.94
CA ILE A 142 0.74 -3.45 7.81
C ILE A 142 -0.62 -2.94 7.31
N LEU A 143 -0.86 -3.08 6.00
CA LEU A 143 -2.03 -2.56 5.30
C LEU A 143 -2.84 -3.66 4.59
N PRO A 144 -3.21 -4.79 5.26
CA PRO A 144 -3.92 -5.86 4.58
C PRO A 144 -5.35 -5.42 4.19
N ASN A 145 -5.84 -5.91 3.04
CA ASN A 145 -7.27 -5.94 2.78
C ASN A 145 -7.96 -7.11 3.54
N ALA A 146 -9.29 -7.21 3.44
CA ALA A 146 -10.04 -8.27 4.14
C ALA A 146 -9.58 -9.69 3.75
N THR A 147 -9.26 -9.94 2.48
CA THR A 147 -8.78 -11.24 1.99
C THR A 147 -7.42 -11.57 2.59
N GLU A 148 -6.52 -10.63 2.57
CA GLU A 148 -5.16 -10.77 3.10
C GLU A 148 -5.16 -10.93 4.62
N ALA A 149 -6.04 -10.22 5.32
CA ALA A 149 -6.26 -10.40 6.76
C ALA A 149 -6.64 -11.85 7.08
N GLY A 150 -7.57 -12.44 6.31
CA GLY A 150 -7.93 -13.85 6.43
C GLY A 150 -6.77 -14.80 6.18
N LEU A 151 -5.98 -14.55 5.12
CA LEU A 151 -4.79 -15.35 4.79
C LEU A 151 -3.71 -15.26 5.88
N LEU A 152 -3.47 -14.06 6.41
CA LEU A 152 -2.49 -13.84 7.48
C LEU A 152 -2.90 -14.51 8.79
N LEU A 153 -4.19 -14.56 9.11
CA LEU A 153 -4.73 -15.19 10.32
C LEU A 153 -5.15 -16.65 10.12
N GLU A 154 -5.02 -17.20 8.91
CA GLU A 154 -5.43 -18.59 8.56
C GLU A 154 -6.90 -18.87 8.89
N LYS A 155 -7.77 -17.89 8.61
CA LYS A 155 -9.20 -18.03 8.87
C LYS A 155 -10.05 -17.43 7.75
N GLU A 156 -11.24 -17.98 7.59
CA GLU A 156 -12.27 -17.37 6.75
C GLU A 156 -12.92 -16.20 7.50
N LEU A 157 -13.06 -15.08 6.79
CA LEU A 157 -13.75 -13.91 7.31
C LEU A 157 -15.18 -13.85 6.74
N PRO A 158 -16.15 -13.35 7.51
CA PRO A 158 -17.47 -13.12 6.98
C PRO A 158 -17.44 -12.05 5.88
N ALA A 159 -18.34 -12.18 4.90
CA ALA A 159 -18.43 -11.23 3.79
C ALA A 159 -18.77 -9.79 4.23
N GLN A 160 -19.42 -9.64 5.38
CA GLN A 160 -19.71 -8.36 5.99
C GLN A 160 -19.36 -8.41 7.48
N LEU A 161 -18.87 -7.31 7.98
CA LEU A 161 -18.56 -7.09 9.39
C LEU A 161 -19.42 -5.93 9.92
N ASP A 162 -19.68 -5.91 11.20
CA ASP A 162 -20.03 -4.68 11.90
C ASP A 162 -18.79 -3.93 12.40
N GLU A 163 -18.96 -2.78 13.02
CA GLU A 163 -17.81 -2.01 13.51
C GLU A 163 -17.02 -2.73 14.59
N GLU A 164 -17.67 -3.51 15.44
CA GLU A 164 -17.02 -4.26 16.49
C GLU A 164 -16.17 -5.39 15.90
N GLY A 165 -16.71 -6.13 14.94
CA GLY A 165 -15.98 -7.15 14.19
C GLY A 165 -14.80 -6.58 13.40
N ALA A 166 -14.96 -5.39 12.81
CA ALA A 166 -13.86 -4.70 12.11
C ALA A 166 -12.73 -4.29 13.09
N ARG A 167 -13.08 -3.78 14.28
CA ARG A 167 -12.09 -3.47 15.33
C ARG A 167 -11.42 -4.73 15.86
N ALA A 168 -12.19 -5.78 16.14
CA ALA A 168 -11.66 -7.05 16.63
C ALA A 168 -10.68 -7.69 15.65
N LEU A 169 -10.96 -7.60 14.34
CA LEU A 169 -10.07 -8.09 13.29
C LEU A 169 -8.74 -7.34 13.29
N ALA A 170 -8.76 -6.01 13.38
CA ALA A 170 -7.56 -5.21 13.44
C ALA A 170 -6.75 -5.49 14.73
N ASP A 171 -7.41 -5.61 15.88
CA ASP A 171 -6.78 -5.93 17.16
C ASP A 171 -6.11 -7.32 17.12
N GLU A 172 -6.75 -8.32 16.51
CA GLU A 172 -6.22 -9.68 16.39
C GLU A 172 -4.95 -9.71 15.52
N LEU A 173 -4.96 -9.00 14.38
CA LEU A 173 -3.78 -8.85 13.53
C LEU A 173 -2.64 -8.13 14.27
N ALA A 174 -2.98 -7.07 15.03
CA ALA A 174 -2.00 -6.33 15.81
C ALA A 174 -1.36 -7.19 16.90
N ALA A 175 -2.14 -8.02 17.56
CA ALA A 175 -1.64 -8.95 18.58
C ALA A 175 -0.78 -10.07 17.99
N SER A 176 -1.04 -10.50 16.74
CA SER A 176 -0.40 -11.64 16.12
C SER A 176 0.86 -11.31 15.31
N LEU A 177 0.95 -10.08 14.76
CA LEU A 177 1.96 -9.75 13.75
C LEU A 177 2.78 -8.50 14.10
N THR A 178 2.14 -7.34 14.21
CA THR A 178 2.83 -6.05 14.34
C THR A 178 1.96 -5.05 15.12
N PRO A 179 2.58 -4.10 15.86
CA PRO A 179 1.82 -3.22 16.74
C PRO A 179 0.84 -2.26 16.04
N ASN A 180 1.03 -1.97 14.74
CA ASN A 180 0.10 -1.10 14.03
C ASN A 180 -0.43 -1.78 12.77
N VAL A 181 -1.74 -1.75 12.61
CA VAL A 181 -2.47 -2.37 11.51
C VAL A 181 -3.53 -1.41 10.99
N VAL A 182 -3.73 -1.37 9.69
CA VAL A 182 -4.91 -0.79 9.07
C VAL A 182 -5.49 -1.80 8.09
N VAL A 183 -6.57 -2.46 8.46
CA VAL A 183 -7.30 -3.37 7.57
C VAL A 183 -8.18 -2.55 6.66
N THR A 184 -8.03 -2.72 5.35
CA THR A 184 -8.75 -1.96 4.33
C THR A 184 -9.82 -2.79 3.63
N GLY A 185 -10.70 -2.14 2.87
CA GLY A 185 -11.68 -2.83 2.04
C GLY A 185 -12.76 -3.61 2.80
N LEU A 186 -13.02 -3.25 4.06
CA LEU A 186 -14.04 -3.90 4.88
C LEU A 186 -15.44 -3.44 4.46
N GLN A 187 -16.33 -4.40 4.18
CA GLN A 187 -17.73 -4.10 3.87
C GLN A 187 -18.55 -4.03 5.16
N LEU A 188 -19.04 -2.84 5.49
CA LEU A 188 -19.89 -2.56 6.65
C LEU A 188 -21.23 -1.97 6.17
N ASP A 189 -22.24 -2.80 5.99
CA ASP A 189 -23.57 -2.42 5.43
C ASP A 189 -23.38 -1.65 4.10
N LYS A 190 -23.81 -0.40 4.04
CA LYS A 190 -23.67 0.48 2.87
C LYS A 190 -22.33 1.23 2.79
N TYR A 191 -21.41 0.94 3.67
CA TYR A 191 -20.11 1.60 3.76
C TYR A 191 -18.97 0.67 3.35
N ILE A 192 -17.96 1.24 2.72
CA ILE A 192 -16.60 0.67 2.69
C ILE A 192 -15.80 1.28 3.83
N ALA A 193 -15.07 0.47 4.55
CA ALA A 193 -14.38 0.92 5.75
C ALA A 193 -12.93 0.46 5.80
N CYS A 194 -12.15 1.14 6.63
CA CYS A 194 -10.91 0.61 7.18
C CYS A 194 -10.95 0.64 8.71
N ALA A 195 -10.30 -0.32 9.33
CA ALA A 195 -10.17 -0.42 10.78
C ALA A 195 -8.70 -0.45 11.18
N GLY A 196 -8.33 0.37 12.15
CA GLY A 196 -6.96 0.45 12.66
C GLY A 196 -6.84 -0.01 14.09
N ALA A 197 -5.71 -0.65 14.39
CA ALA A 197 -5.27 -1.03 15.72
C ALA A 197 -3.83 -0.62 15.98
N GLY A 198 -3.46 -0.48 17.24
CA GLY A 198 -2.14 -0.09 17.69
C GLY A 198 -2.16 1.16 18.54
N ARG A 199 -1.37 2.18 18.19
CA ARG A 199 -1.36 3.47 18.92
C ARG A 199 -2.73 4.16 18.87
N ASP A 200 -3.40 4.08 17.71
CA ASP A 200 -4.77 4.58 17.48
C ASP A 200 -5.68 3.40 17.16
N ARG A 201 -6.82 3.34 17.82
CA ARG A 201 -7.87 2.36 17.55
C ARG A 201 -9.07 3.07 16.94
N PHE A 202 -9.37 2.78 15.65
CA PHE A 202 -10.38 3.51 14.90
C PHE A 202 -11.11 2.64 13.87
N VAL A 203 -12.27 3.14 13.41
CA VAL A 203 -12.92 2.71 12.17
C VAL A 203 -13.27 3.95 11.37
N VAL A 204 -12.78 4.04 10.14
CA VAL A 204 -13.14 5.07 9.17
C VAL A 204 -14.11 4.46 8.16
N LYS A 205 -15.18 5.17 7.83
CA LYS A 205 -16.21 4.71 6.89
C LYS A 205 -16.47 5.75 5.82
N LYS A 206 -16.56 5.29 4.56
CA LYS A 206 -17.03 6.09 3.42
C LYS A 206 -18.21 5.38 2.76
N LEU A 207 -19.14 6.11 2.16
CA LEU A 207 -20.23 5.47 1.40
C LEU A 207 -19.64 4.59 0.30
N HIS A 208 -20.12 3.35 0.23
CA HIS A 208 -19.68 2.41 -0.80
C HIS A 208 -20.15 2.86 -2.16
N ILE A 209 -19.22 3.10 -3.06
CA ILE A 209 -19.49 3.36 -4.48
C ILE A 209 -19.33 2.01 -5.20
N ALA A 210 -20.41 1.48 -5.75
CA ALA A 210 -20.44 0.15 -6.38
C ALA A 210 -19.65 0.10 -7.70
N ARG A 211 -18.36 0.47 -7.65
CA ARG A 211 -17.40 0.43 -8.76
C ARG A 211 -16.06 -0.05 -8.22
N SER A 212 -15.48 -1.04 -8.89
CA SER A 212 -14.18 -1.59 -8.52
C SER A 212 -13.12 -1.19 -9.55
N PHE A 213 -11.97 -0.79 -9.06
CA PHE A 213 -10.83 -0.39 -9.88
C PHE A 213 -9.54 -1.00 -9.32
N PRO A 214 -8.65 -1.51 -10.18
CA PRO A 214 -7.29 -1.87 -9.75
C PRO A 214 -6.54 -0.64 -9.25
N GLY A 215 -5.61 -0.85 -8.32
CA GLY A 215 -4.70 0.19 -7.81
C GLY A 215 -5.30 1.14 -6.78
N THR A 216 -6.56 0.95 -6.36
CA THR A 216 -7.15 1.75 -5.27
C THR A 216 -6.46 1.48 -3.92
N GLY A 217 -5.95 0.27 -3.69
CA GLY A 217 -5.10 -0.09 -2.55
C GLY A 217 -3.79 0.69 -2.56
N ASP A 218 -3.09 0.71 -3.71
CA ASP A 218 -1.84 1.47 -3.87
C ASP A 218 -2.05 2.98 -3.67
N LEU A 219 -3.18 3.51 -4.18
CA LEU A 219 -3.55 4.91 -3.99
C LEU A 219 -3.81 5.21 -2.50
N TYR A 220 -4.55 4.32 -1.82
CA TYR A 220 -4.80 4.42 -0.39
C TYR A 220 -3.49 4.39 0.41
N GLY A 221 -2.63 3.39 0.17
CA GLY A 221 -1.34 3.23 0.85
C GLY A 221 -0.42 4.44 0.65
N ALA A 222 -0.32 4.94 -0.58
CA ALA A 222 0.52 6.10 -0.88
C ALA A 222 0.05 7.38 -0.15
N VAL A 223 -1.25 7.66 -0.13
CA VAL A 223 -1.81 8.83 0.59
C VAL A 223 -1.65 8.67 2.10
N LEU A 224 -1.92 7.47 2.64
CA LEU A 224 -1.76 7.16 4.06
C LEU A 224 -0.32 7.37 4.50
N ILE A 225 0.66 6.79 3.78
CA ILE A 225 2.09 6.92 4.10
C ILE A 225 2.53 8.38 3.99
N GLY A 226 2.13 9.06 2.92
CA GLY A 226 2.42 10.48 2.76
C GLY A 226 1.92 11.32 3.93
N SER A 227 0.69 11.06 4.38
CA SER A 227 0.07 11.73 5.53
C SER A 227 0.79 11.43 6.84
N LEU A 228 1.21 10.17 7.08
CA LEU A 228 2.00 9.77 8.25
C LEU A 228 3.36 10.48 8.28
N ILE A 229 4.06 10.55 7.15
CA ILE A 229 5.37 11.22 7.04
C ILE A 229 5.25 12.72 7.30
N GLN A 230 4.11 13.32 6.97
CA GLN A 230 3.79 14.72 7.29
C GLN A 230 3.43 14.92 8.78
N GLY A 231 3.40 13.85 9.60
CA GLY A 231 3.21 13.91 11.05
C GLY A 231 1.75 13.75 11.52
N ASN A 232 0.83 13.38 10.63
CA ASN A 232 -0.55 13.09 11.04
C ASN A 232 -0.63 11.78 11.85
N ALA A 233 -1.59 11.70 12.76
CA ALA A 233 -1.93 10.46 13.46
C ALA A 233 -2.42 9.39 12.46
N LEU A 234 -2.28 8.11 12.80
CA LEU A 234 -2.64 7.01 11.91
C LEU A 234 -4.12 7.05 11.51
N SER A 235 -5.02 7.38 12.44
CA SER A 235 -6.46 7.54 12.19
C SER A 235 -6.75 8.66 11.18
N ALA A 236 -6.09 9.81 11.32
CA ALA A 236 -6.23 10.93 10.38
C ALA A 236 -5.64 10.60 9.00
N ALA A 237 -4.48 9.92 8.96
CA ALA A 237 -3.87 9.47 7.72
C ALA A 237 -4.76 8.47 6.97
N ALA A 238 -5.40 7.55 7.70
CA ALA A 238 -6.35 6.59 7.15
C ALA A 238 -7.63 7.26 6.62
N ASP A 239 -8.13 8.30 7.30
CA ASP A 239 -9.31 9.05 6.85
C ASP A 239 -8.99 9.88 5.59
N ASN A 240 -7.84 10.55 5.55
CA ASN A 240 -7.35 11.29 4.38
C ASN A 240 -7.23 10.37 3.16
N ALA A 241 -6.66 9.17 3.34
CA ALA A 241 -6.50 8.18 2.29
C ALA A 241 -7.88 7.67 1.79
N ALA A 242 -8.78 7.32 2.71
CA ALA A 242 -10.13 6.86 2.37
C ALA A 242 -10.93 7.93 1.61
N GLU A 243 -10.83 9.20 2.03
CA GLU A 243 -11.48 10.33 1.37
C GLU A 243 -10.95 10.54 -0.04
N PHE A 244 -9.63 10.51 -0.21
CA PHE A 244 -9.01 10.73 -1.52
C PHE A 244 -9.38 9.60 -2.51
N VAL A 245 -9.35 8.33 -2.07
CA VAL A 245 -9.76 7.19 -2.88
C VAL A 245 -11.24 7.29 -3.27
N ALA A 246 -12.13 7.58 -2.30
CA ALA A 246 -13.56 7.76 -2.56
C ALA A 246 -13.81 8.86 -3.60
N LEU A 247 -13.11 9.99 -3.46
CA LEU A 247 -13.19 11.10 -4.41
C LEU A 247 -12.69 10.69 -5.81
N ALA A 248 -11.58 9.96 -5.90
CA ALA A 248 -11.04 9.49 -7.17
C ALA A 248 -12.02 8.55 -7.89
N ILE A 249 -12.63 7.61 -7.16
CA ILE A 249 -13.69 6.73 -7.71
C ILE A 249 -14.88 7.55 -8.19
N GLN A 250 -15.34 8.51 -7.40
CA GLN A 250 -16.50 9.35 -7.71
C GLN A 250 -16.27 10.23 -8.95
N LYS A 251 -15.04 10.76 -9.12
CA LYS A 251 -14.68 11.65 -10.22
C LYS A 251 -14.30 10.92 -11.51
N THR A 252 -14.01 9.62 -11.45
CA THR A 252 -13.74 8.82 -12.63
C THR A 252 -15.05 8.65 -13.42
N PRO A 253 -15.11 8.99 -14.74
CA PRO A 253 -16.32 8.90 -15.55
C PRO A 253 -16.95 7.49 -15.52
N CYS A 254 -18.28 7.41 -15.59
CA CYS A 254 -18.99 6.14 -15.47
C CYS A 254 -18.80 5.20 -16.67
N ASP A 255 -18.49 5.75 -17.82
CA ASP A 255 -18.21 5.05 -19.09
C ASP A 255 -16.74 4.64 -19.26
N GLN A 256 -15.87 5.03 -18.29
CA GLN A 256 -14.47 4.64 -18.29
C GLN A 256 -14.32 3.13 -18.09
N ASP A 257 -13.46 2.51 -18.90
CA ASP A 257 -13.02 1.13 -18.68
C ASP A 257 -12.26 1.05 -17.35
N THR A 258 -12.86 0.33 -16.39
CA THR A 258 -12.35 0.26 -15.02
C THR A 258 -10.97 -0.37 -14.92
N ARG A 259 -10.56 -1.19 -15.91
CA ARG A 259 -9.23 -1.82 -15.96
C ARG A 259 -8.09 -0.82 -15.94
N PHE A 260 -8.31 0.41 -16.42
CA PHE A 260 -7.27 1.46 -16.42
C PHE A 260 -7.08 2.15 -15.07
N GLY A 261 -7.84 1.76 -14.04
CA GLY A 261 -7.77 2.37 -12.71
C GLY A 261 -8.50 3.71 -12.61
N VAL A 262 -8.49 4.30 -11.41
CA VAL A 262 -9.18 5.58 -11.14
C VAL A 262 -8.40 6.77 -11.69
N TRP A 263 -9.11 7.84 -12.09
CA TRP A 263 -8.50 9.09 -12.54
C TRP A 263 -8.10 9.95 -11.34
N PHE A 264 -6.93 9.67 -10.78
CA PHE A 264 -6.42 10.40 -9.63
C PHE A 264 -5.57 11.63 -10.02
N GLU A 265 -5.01 11.66 -11.23
CA GLU A 265 -4.07 12.70 -11.66
C GLU A 265 -4.66 14.11 -11.58
N PRO A 266 -5.93 14.38 -12.02
CA PRO A 266 -6.54 15.69 -11.86
C PRO A 266 -6.76 16.12 -10.41
N LEU A 267 -6.70 15.16 -9.46
CA LEU A 267 -6.94 15.38 -8.04
C LEU A 267 -5.65 15.59 -7.24
N LEU A 268 -4.49 15.29 -7.82
CA LEU A 268 -3.19 15.43 -7.16
C LEU A 268 -2.97 16.79 -6.47
N PRO A 269 -3.41 17.93 -7.03
CA PRO A 269 -3.25 19.22 -6.35
C PRO A 269 -3.88 19.29 -4.95
N ARG A 270 -4.87 18.44 -4.64
CA ARG A 270 -5.49 18.36 -3.31
C ARG A 270 -4.58 17.76 -2.24
N LEU A 271 -3.55 17.03 -2.65
CA LEU A 271 -2.57 16.41 -1.77
C LEU A 271 -1.35 17.28 -1.51
N CYS A 272 -1.23 18.41 -2.22
CA CYS A 272 -0.15 19.36 -1.96
C CYS A 272 -0.23 19.84 -0.51
N PRO A 273 0.87 19.80 0.25
CA PRO A 273 0.93 20.47 1.55
C PRO A 273 0.52 21.93 1.39
N MET A 274 -0.41 22.39 2.24
CA MET A 274 -0.75 23.81 2.25
C MET A 274 0.53 24.60 2.53
N ARG A 275 0.86 25.53 1.64
CA ARG A 275 1.94 26.48 1.91
C ARG A 275 1.44 27.42 2.99
N GLU A 276 2.09 27.45 4.14
CA GLU A 276 1.98 28.59 5.03
C GLU A 276 2.54 29.81 4.24
N GLU A 277 1.65 30.76 3.91
CA GLU A 277 2.02 32.01 3.25
C GLU A 277 2.81 32.93 4.21
#